data_ae4a95957676d0fde24dc5e803460958
#
_entry.id   ae4a95957676d0fde24dc5e803460958
#
_cell.length_a   1.000
_cell.length_b   1.000
_cell.length_c   1.000
_cell.angle_alpha   90.00
_cell.angle_beta   90.00
_cell.angle_gamma   90.00
#
_symmetry.space_group_name_H-M   'P 1'
#
loop_
_entity.id
_entity.type
_entity.pdbx_description
1 polymer ?
#
loop_
_entity_poly.entity_id
_entity_poly.type
_entity_poly.pdbx_seq_one_letter_code
_entity_poly.pdbx_strand_id
1 'polypeptide(L)' 'MGLDQKGDIVFRVSRGENNQWDVNEKGFDKPLASFDSQGDAFSYANDLAKSKQGSKVVVEDAN' A
#
# COMPACT_ATOMS: atom_id res chain seq x y z
N MET A 1 -6.57 -24.80 0.99
CA MET A 1 -6.11 -24.47 0.84
C MET A 1 -5.14 -23.71 0.75
N GLY A 2 -4.51 -23.31 0.94
CA GLY A 2 -3.47 -22.44 0.98
C GLY A 2 -3.16 -21.74 -0.23
N LEU A 3 -3.94 -21.93 -1.17
CA LEU A 3 -3.62 -21.33 -2.33
C LEU A 3 -3.81 -19.90 -2.31
N ASP A 4 -4.62 -19.41 -1.50
CA ASP A 4 -4.86 -18.02 -1.54
C ASP A 4 -3.71 -17.24 -1.05
N GLN A 5 -2.78 -17.79 -0.38
CA GLN A 5 -1.76 -17.02 0.05
C GLN A 5 -0.84 -16.61 -0.96
N LYS A 6 -0.71 -17.29 -2.02
CA LYS A 6 0.22 -16.91 -2.95
C LYS A 6 -0.19 -15.81 -3.76
N GLY A 7 -1.31 -15.51 -3.97
CA GLY A 7 -1.67 -14.49 -4.87
C GLY A 7 -1.95 -13.18 -4.24
N ASP A 8 -1.92 -13.09 -2.95
CA ASP A 8 -2.35 -11.87 -2.32
C ASP A 8 -1.23 -10.87 -2.27
N ILE A 9 -1.45 -9.75 -2.88
CA ILE A 9 -0.53 -8.64 -2.82
C ILE A 9 -1.23 -7.55 -2.06
N VAL A 10 -0.62 -7.06 -1.00
CA VAL A 10 -1.22 -6.05 -0.17
C VAL A 10 -0.38 -4.81 -0.22
N PHE A 11 -1.00 -3.70 -0.61
CA PHE A 11 -0.35 -2.41 -0.59
C PHE A 11 -0.85 -1.64 0.62
N ARG A 12 0.06 -1.12 1.41
CA ARG A 12 -0.31 -0.43 2.64
C ARG A 12 0.01 1.04 2.51
N VAL A 13 -0.95 1.86 2.84
CA VAL A 13 -0.77 3.29 2.88
C VAL A 13 -0.71 3.67 4.35
N SER A 14 0.43 4.16 4.80
CA SER A 14 0.60 4.47 6.21
C SER A 14 1.34 5.78 6.37
N ARG A 15 1.22 6.37 7.55
CA ARG A 15 1.87 7.62 7.80
C ARG A 15 3.31 7.38 8.06
N GLY A 16 4.15 8.06 7.34
CA GLY A 16 5.58 7.93 7.51
C GLY A 16 6.14 9.13 8.25
N GLU A 17 7.43 9.32 8.12
CA GLU A 17 8.08 10.42 8.76
C GLU A 17 7.81 11.70 8.02
N ASN A 18 7.99 12.81 8.66
CA ASN A 18 7.83 14.11 8.02
C ASN A 18 6.42 14.35 7.51
N ASN A 19 5.46 13.76 8.18
CA ASN A 19 4.06 13.95 7.80
C ASN A 19 3.75 13.50 6.38
N GLN A 20 4.51 12.57 5.87
CA GLN A 20 4.24 12.06 4.55
C GLN A 20 3.53 10.73 4.65
N TRP A 21 2.88 10.34 3.58
CA TRP A 21 2.19 9.08 3.51
C TRP A 21 2.95 8.15 2.60
N ASP A 22 3.30 6.99 3.11
CA ASP A 22 4.10 6.03 2.37
C ASP A 22 3.23 4.91 1.84
N VAL A 23 3.56 4.44 0.66
CA VAL A 23 2.91 3.28 0.09
C VAL A 23 3.92 2.15 0.10
N ASN A 24 3.60 1.09 0.80
CA ASN A 24 4.49 -0.07 0.90
C ASN A 24 3.78 -1.31 0.42
N GLU A 25 4.54 -2.22 -0.10
CA GLU A 25 4.00 -3.53 -0.41
C GLU A 25 4.36 -4.45 0.75
N LYS A 26 3.39 -5.21 1.23
CA LYS A 26 3.61 -6.08 2.36
C LYS A 26 4.75 -7.04 2.07
N GLY A 27 5.64 -7.14 2.98
CA GLY A 27 6.80 -8.01 2.81
C GLY A 27 8.04 -7.29 2.32
N PHE A 28 7.94 -6.00 2.01
CA PHE A 28 9.08 -5.23 1.57
C PHE A 28 9.34 -4.11 2.55
N ASP A 29 10.60 -3.83 2.81
CA ASP A 29 10.96 -2.84 3.78
C ASP A 29 10.87 -1.43 3.28
N LYS A 30 11.11 -1.21 2.04
CA LYS A 30 11.18 0.14 1.53
C LYS A 30 9.88 0.55 0.89
N PRO A 31 9.47 1.79 1.06
CA PRO A 31 8.24 2.23 0.45
C PRO A 31 8.40 2.34 -1.06
N LEU A 32 7.32 2.09 -1.75
CA LEU A 32 7.31 2.25 -3.20
C LEU A 32 7.26 3.72 -3.56
N ALA A 33 6.60 4.52 -2.76
CA ALA A 33 6.46 5.93 -3.02
C ALA A 33 6.00 6.64 -1.76
N SER A 34 6.18 7.94 -1.72
CA SER A 34 5.73 8.74 -0.59
C SER A 34 5.03 9.98 -1.12
N PHE A 35 4.02 10.40 -0.41
CA PHE A 35 3.20 11.53 -0.85
C PHE A 35 2.89 12.44 0.32
N ASP A 36 2.54 13.66 0.03
CA ASP A 36 2.20 14.61 1.07
C ASP A 36 0.81 14.40 1.62
N SER A 37 -0.06 13.77 0.89
CA SER A 37 -1.41 13.58 1.38
C SER A 37 -1.82 12.13 1.29
N GLN A 38 -2.74 11.77 2.17
CA GLN A 38 -3.24 10.41 2.19
C GLN A 38 -3.97 10.10 0.90
N GLY A 39 -4.72 11.07 0.38
CA GLY A 39 -5.47 10.82 -0.84
C GLY A 39 -4.59 10.48 -2.02
N ASP A 40 -3.46 11.17 -2.13
CA ASP A 40 -2.55 10.89 -3.23
C ASP A 40 -1.91 9.52 -3.06
N ALA A 41 -1.55 9.17 -1.84
CA ALA A 41 -0.96 7.86 -1.60
C ALA A 41 -1.96 6.75 -1.88
N PHE A 42 -3.20 6.95 -1.45
CA PHE A 42 -4.21 5.96 -1.68
C PHE A 42 -4.49 5.80 -3.18
N SER A 43 -4.53 6.89 -3.90
CA SER A 43 -4.77 6.85 -5.33
C SER A 43 -3.67 6.07 -6.04
N TYR A 44 -2.43 6.30 -5.64
CA TYR A 44 -1.31 5.60 -6.22
C TYR A 44 -1.41 4.10 -5.93
N ALA A 45 -1.70 3.75 -4.68
CA ALA A 45 -1.80 2.35 -4.29
C ALA A 45 -2.96 1.67 -5.03
N ASN A 46 -4.06 2.39 -5.19
CA ASN A 46 -5.20 1.86 -5.86
C ASN A 46 -4.90 1.59 -7.33
N ASP A 47 -4.14 2.46 -7.96
CA ASP A 47 -3.76 2.24 -9.34
C ASP A 47 -2.86 1.02 -9.47
N LEU A 48 -1.96 0.83 -8.53
CA LEU A 48 -1.12 -0.35 -8.56
C LEU A 48 -1.97 -1.60 -8.38
N ALA A 49 -2.93 -1.55 -7.49
CA ALA A 49 -3.77 -2.70 -7.23
C ALA A 49 -4.62 -3.05 -8.43
N LYS A 50 -5.01 -2.06 -9.21
CA LYS A 50 -5.82 -2.33 -10.36
C LYS A 50 -5.07 -3.12 -11.41
N SER A 51 -3.77 -2.92 -11.49
CA SER A 51 -3.02 -3.62 -12.50
C SER A 51 -2.54 -4.98 -12.05
N LYS A 52 -2.80 -5.36 -10.80
CA LYS A 52 -2.37 -6.66 -10.32
C LYS A 52 -3.56 -7.37 -9.71
N GLN A 53 -3.92 -8.48 -10.30
CA GLN A 53 -5.07 -9.21 -9.81
C GLN A 53 -4.77 -9.79 -8.45
N GLY A 54 -5.77 -9.84 -7.61
CA GLY A 54 -5.61 -10.42 -6.29
C GLY A 54 -5.00 -9.48 -5.28
N SER A 55 -4.83 -8.21 -5.63
CA SER A 55 -4.24 -7.30 -4.68
C SER A 55 -5.29 -6.48 -3.96
N LYS A 56 -4.89 -5.90 -2.86
CA LYS A 56 -5.79 -5.06 -2.09
C LYS A 56 -5.00 -3.92 -1.50
N VAL A 57 -5.71 -2.88 -1.08
CA VAL A 57 -5.10 -1.70 -0.50
C VAL A 57 -5.62 -1.54 0.91
N VAL A 58 -4.71 -1.34 1.85
CA VAL A 58 -5.06 -1.15 3.24
C VAL A 58 -4.53 0.20 3.67
N VAL A 59 -5.35 1.01 4.30
CA VAL A 59 -4.92 2.30 4.79
C VAL A 59 -4.77 2.20 6.30
N GLU A 60 -3.59 2.54 6.80
CA GLU A 60 -3.34 2.53 8.22
C GLU A 60 -3.13 3.93 8.69
N ASP A 61 -3.94 4.35 9.64
CA ASP A 61 -3.81 5.66 10.20
C ASP A 61 -3.17 5.48 11.55
N ALA A 62 -2.00 5.93 11.67
CA ALA A 62 -1.27 5.68 12.84
C ALA A 62 -1.67 6.50 13.99
N ASN A 63 -2.62 7.29 14.00
CA ASN A 63 -2.93 8.09 15.05
C ASN A 63 -3.63 7.59 16.07
#